data_a95f89728bffcddf597779792fc97e78
#
_entry.id   a95f89728bffcddf597779792fc97e78
#
_cell.length_a   1.000
_cell.length_b   1.000
_cell.length_c   1.000
_cell.angle_alpha   90.00
_cell.angle_beta   90.00
_cell.angle_gamma   90.00
#
_symmetry.space_group_name_H-M   'P 1'
#
loop_
_entity.id
_entity.type
_entity.pdbx_description
1 polymer ?
#
loop_
_entity_poly.entity_id
_entity_poly.type
_entity_poly.pdbx_seq_one_letter_code
_entity_poly.pdbx_strand_id
1 'polypeptide(L)'
;FRLLRPLVAPPSGKVKVGSSWVYSPVTVLAEHRAIWSKWWKEGETAPDLTGDIIPLGEVLAPSTIRATAASFKVRTSCNDGLHPRHFKGLSDSALECLGLLFRLFEVGGQWPTWEQAVIVALIPKSDGGLRPIALFRTAYRIYAKVHARTVRSWAAGLPDAQCNNSKGRWVGDSTWRAQIRSVIQSKKHHLEFLLDVKKAFEHVRRTSVVREARLQDYPLVPLMASLTSYAWPRYIGLDGLLAEPIVGSRGIAAGSAFATFELWCLLRNAISSLQIEYPRSTICLHVDDLCLTVVEDTIDEVLAEAKGLVDMAHEEFTVKEGLPFAEDKTFVIASTHYLAATAARVVLPSATPADSVRRLGVDYCLSQSRPRKKQYLAVHRSRLKASVIRSARLKRIAPKGAPRLFVAGIMPMAMYGCEHHTMTKKSLVKLRNQAAAAGFVRPMGVPSLFKMLCQPTSNDPLCVAVSAPLTRWAREVWLATGPEHLRPKDCLTGHELHTAATLIRDSVLPQGPLLAVQVALKQLNW
;
A
#
# COMPACT_ATOMS: atom_id res chain seq x y z
N PHE A 1 -6.75 -16.66 -10.36
CA PHE A 1 -7.46 -15.58 -9.65
C PHE A 1 -8.23 -14.63 -10.57
N ARG A 2 -7.73 -14.31 -11.80
CA ARG A 2 -8.47 -13.46 -12.77
C ARG A 2 -9.82 -14.07 -13.16
N LEU A 3 -9.92 -15.38 -13.33
CA LEU A 3 -11.15 -16.10 -13.68
C LEU A 3 -12.24 -16.06 -12.59
N LEU A 4 -11.85 -15.78 -11.34
CA LEU A 4 -12.77 -15.69 -10.20
C LEU A 4 -13.29 -14.26 -9.97
N ARG A 5 -12.73 -13.27 -10.65
CA ARG A 5 -13.25 -11.89 -10.63
C ARG A 5 -14.50 -11.80 -11.50
N PRO A 6 -15.45 -10.93 -11.16
CA PRO A 6 -16.50 -10.57 -12.11
C PRO A 6 -15.86 -10.14 -13.44
N LEU A 7 -16.42 -10.56 -14.55
CA LEU A 7 -16.14 -9.96 -15.85
C LEU A 7 -16.78 -8.56 -15.84
N VAL A 8 -16.15 -7.64 -15.14
CA VAL A 8 -16.41 -6.21 -15.36
C VAL A 8 -15.61 -5.90 -16.60
N ALA A 9 -16.26 -5.43 -17.66
CA ALA A 9 -15.56 -4.90 -18.81
C ALA A 9 -14.50 -3.92 -18.30
N PRO A 10 -13.24 -4.02 -18.74
CA PRO A 10 -12.22 -3.13 -18.25
C PRO A 10 -12.67 -1.70 -18.51
N PRO A 11 -12.76 -0.81 -17.50
CA PRO A 11 -13.18 0.58 -17.70
C PRO A 11 -12.30 1.34 -18.69
N SER A 12 -11.10 0.81 -19.00
CA SER A 12 -10.22 1.32 -20.05
C SER A 12 -10.73 1.14 -21.47
N GLY A 13 -11.67 0.22 -21.71
CA GLY A 13 -12.23 -0.04 -23.05
C GLY A 13 -13.29 0.98 -23.49
N LYS A 14 -13.56 2.00 -22.70
CA LYS A 14 -14.49 3.09 -23.03
C LYS A 14 -14.06 4.38 -22.36
N VAL A 15 -14.37 5.48 -23.01
CA VAL A 15 -14.15 6.84 -22.47
C VAL A 15 -15.40 7.69 -22.72
N LYS A 16 -15.65 8.62 -21.83
CA LYS A 16 -16.75 9.57 -21.99
C LYS A 16 -16.23 10.82 -22.70
N VAL A 17 -16.77 11.10 -23.88
CA VAL A 17 -16.46 12.31 -24.67
C VAL A 17 -17.73 13.15 -24.71
N GLY A 18 -17.72 14.30 -24.05
CA GLY A 18 -18.94 15.07 -23.81
C GLY A 18 -19.99 14.28 -23.04
N SER A 19 -21.19 14.11 -23.59
CA SER A 19 -22.28 13.31 -23.01
C SER A 19 -22.25 11.83 -23.41
N SER A 20 -21.49 11.45 -24.44
CA SER A 20 -21.53 10.13 -25.07
C SER A 20 -20.37 9.22 -24.61
N TRP A 21 -20.63 7.90 -24.58
CA TRP A 21 -19.60 6.88 -24.37
C TRP A 21 -19.03 6.43 -25.72
N VAL A 22 -17.69 6.46 -25.83
CA VAL A 22 -16.95 6.00 -27.01
C VAL A 22 -16.23 4.70 -26.69
N TYR A 23 -16.27 3.75 -27.62
CA TYR A 23 -15.72 2.39 -27.47
C TYR A 23 -14.64 2.08 -28.52
N SER A 24 -14.45 2.90 -29.56
CA SER A 24 -13.38 2.72 -30.52
C SER A 24 -12.02 2.76 -29.83
N PRO A 25 -11.18 1.71 -29.89
CA PRO A 25 -9.89 1.67 -29.20
C PRO A 25 -8.98 2.84 -29.57
N VAL A 26 -9.01 3.28 -30.82
CA VAL A 26 -8.20 4.42 -31.30
C VAL A 26 -8.63 5.72 -30.62
N THR A 27 -9.94 6.00 -30.58
CA THR A 27 -10.46 7.19 -29.91
C THR A 27 -10.25 7.13 -28.40
N VAL A 28 -10.45 5.95 -27.78
CA VAL A 28 -10.20 5.74 -26.36
C VAL A 28 -8.73 6.00 -26.01
N LEU A 29 -7.80 5.54 -26.84
CA LEU A 29 -6.36 5.79 -26.66
C LEU A 29 -6.01 7.27 -26.81
N ALA A 30 -6.59 7.94 -27.82
CA ALA A 30 -6.36 9.38 -28.03
C ALA A 30 -6.82 10.21 -26.82
N GLU A 31 -7.99 9.90 -26.28
CA GLU A 31 -8.52 10.57 -25.06
C GLU A 31 -7.66 10.28 -23.82
N HIS A 32 -7.26 9.02 -23.62
CA HIS A 32 -6.35 8.70 -22.52
C HIS A 32 -5.01 9.43 -22.68
N ARG A 33 -4.46 9.49 -23.89
CA ARG A 33 -3.25 10.26 -24.18
C ARG A 33 -3.42 11.73 -23.82
N ALA A 34 -4.54 12.36 -24.21
CA ALA A 34 -4.83 13.76 -23.88
C ALA A 34 -4.92 14.00 -22.36
N ILE A 35 -5.61 13.09 -21.64
CA ILE A 35 -5.73 13.14 -20.17
C ILE A 35 -4.36 13.04 -19.49
N TRP A 36 -3.55 12.05 -19.86
CA TRP A 36 -2.27 11.79 -19.20
C TRP A 36 -1.16 12.78 -19.63
N SER A 37 -1.27 13.37 -20.83
CA SER A 37 -0.36 14.44 -21.26
C SER A 37 -0.42 15.66 -20.35
N LYS A 38 -1.59 15.99 -19.82
CA LYS A 38 -1.75 17.10 -18.87
C LYS A 38 -0.93 16.91 -17.59
N TRP A 39 -0.80 15.66 -17.14
CA TRP A 39 -0.08 15.33 -15.91
C TRP A 39 1.44 15.18 -16.12
N TRP A 40 1.86 14.69 -17.30
CA TRP A 40 3.26 14.36 -17.55
C TRP A 40 4.03 15.44 -18.31
N LYS A 41 3.36 16.35 -19.02
CA LYS A 41 4.00 17.42 -19.84
C LYS A 41 4.05 18.80 -19.18
N GLU A 42 3.53 18.97 -17.98
CA GLU A 42 3.68 20.25 -17.28
C GLU A 42 5.16 20.55 -17.05
N GLY A 43 5.57 21.69 -17.59
CA GLY A 43 6.96 22.07 -17.73
C GLY A 43 7.73 22.09 -16.41
N GLU A 44 8.68 21.22 -16.31
CA GLU A 44 9.68 21.19 -15.26
C GLU A 44 11.06 21.15 -15.91
N THR A 45 12.00 21.89 -15.36
CA THR A 45 13.39 21.81 -15.76
C THR A 45 13.91 20.39 -15.49
N ALA A 46 14.66 19.82 -16.42
CA ALA A 46 15.31 18.53 -16.20
C ALA A 46 16.21 18.60 -14.96
N PRO A 47 16.19 17.57 -14.10
CA PRO A 47 17.07 17.54 -12.93
C PRO A 47 18.52 17.56 -13.38
N ASP A 48 19.31 18.43 -12.75
CA ASP A 48 20.75 18.51 -12.99
C ASP A 48 21.50 17.68 -11.94
N LEU A 49 22.23 16.68 -12.40
CA LEU A 49 23.15 15.86 -11.63
C LEU A 49 24.61 16.15 -11.98
N THR A 50 24.90 17.20 -12.78
CA THR A 50 26.26 17.62 -13.06
C THR A 50 26.91 18.12 -11.78
N GLY A 51 28.15 17.72 -11.55
CA GLY A 51 28.88 18.04 -10.32
C GLY A 51 28.65 17.02 -9.16
N ASP A 52 27.70 16.13 -9.25
CA ASP A 52 27.59 15.04 -8.29
C ASP A 52 28.70 13.98 -8.55
N ILE A 53 29.43 13.64 -7.50
CA ILE A 53 30.34 12.48 -7.55
C ILE A 53 29.48 11.24 -7.37
N ILE A 54 29.16 10.56 -8.49
CA ILE A 54 28.42 9.31 -8.44
C ILE A 54 29.40 8.16 -8.20
N PRO A 55 29.43 7.57 -7.00
CA PRO A 55 30.34 6.48 -6.70
C PRO A 55 29.92 5.25 -7.49
N LEU A 56 30.68 4.94 -8.53
CA LEU A 56 30.45 3.76 -9.34
C LEU A 56 30.99 2.53 -8.61
N GLY A 57 30.12 1.56 -8.36
CA GLY A 57 30.47 0.27 -7.80
C GLY A 57 31.31 -0.59 -8.75
N GLU A 58 31.55 -1.84 -8.39
CA GLU A 58 32.15 -2.81 -9.30
C GLU A 58 31.18 -3.22 -10.42
N VAL A 59 31.72 -3.74 -11.53
CA VAL A 59 30.91 -4.33 -12.60
C VAL A 59 30.10 -5.50 -12.03
N LEU A 60 28.82 -5.55 -12.35
CA LEU A 60 27.93 -6.58 -11.82
C LEU A 60 28.37 -7.97 -12.30
N ALA A 61 28.73 -8.83 -11.33
CA ALA A 61 29.13 -10.20 -11.61
C ALA A 61 28.00 -11.03 -12.25
N PRO A 62 28.32 -11.96 -13.17
CA PRO A 62 27.36 -12.88 -13.80
C PRO A 62 26.46 -13.60 -12.79
N SER A 63 27.02 -14.05 -11.68
CA SER A 63 26.28 -14.71 -10.59
C SER A 63 25.19 -13.83 -9.98
N THR A 64 25.46 -12.53 -9.79
CA THR A 64 24.51 -11.54 -9.26
C THR A 64 23.37 -11.30 -10.25
N ILE A 65 23.69 -11.13 -11.53
CA ILE A 65 22.70 -10.93 -12.60
C ILE A 65 21.82 -12.19 -12.72
N ARG A 66 22.42 -13.38 -12.74
CA ARG A 66 21.73 -14.68 -12.85
C ARG A 66 20.78 -14.90 -11.67
N ALA A 67 21.26 -14.70 -10.44
CA ALA A 67 20.44 -14.85 -9.24
C ALA A 67 19.27 -13.84 -9.20
N THR A 68 19.53 -12.60 -9.63
CA THR A 68 18.50 -11.57 -9.74
C THR A 68 17.45 -11.95 -10.79
N ALA A 69 17.86 -12.37 -11.97
CA ALA A 69 16.98 -12.83 -13.03
C ALA A 69 16.10 -14.00 -12.58
N ALA A 70 16.67 -14.99 -11.90
CA ALA A 70 15.96 -16.15 -11.38
C ALA A 70 14.89 -15.77 -10.33
N SER A 71 15.10 -14.70 -9.57
CA SER A 71 14.24 -14.26 -8.48
C SER A 71 12.95 -13.54 -8.93
N PHE A 72 12.77 -13.26 -10.23
CA PHE A 72 11.51 -12.68 -10.73
C PHE A 72 10.35 -13.67 -10.62
N LYS A 73 9.14 -13.16 -10.39
CA LYS A 73 7.93 -13.99 -10.38
C LYS A 73 7.66 -14.56 -11.78
N VAL A 74 7.12 -15.78 -11.86
CA VAL A 74 6.81 -16.46 -13.14
C VAL A 74 5.88 -15.63 -14.05
N ARG A 75 5.02 -14.80 -13.48
CA ARG A 75 4.07 -13.97 -14.23
C ARG A 75 4.52 -12.51 -14.37
N THR A 76 5.82 -12.25 -14.37
CA THR A 76 6.36 -10.93 -14.64
C THR A 76 6.14 -10.58 -16.11
N SER A 77 5.63 -9.39 -16.40
CA SER A 77 5.47 -8.88 -17.76
C SER A 77 6.47 -7.76 -18.01
N CYS A 78 7.19 -7.81 -19.11
CA CYS A 78 8.04 -6.74 -19.62
C CYS A 78 7.48 -6.27 -20.97
N ASN A 79 7.86 -5.07 -21.40
CA ASN A 79 7.29 -4.49 -22.62
C ASN A 79 7.96 -4.99 -23.91
N ASP A 80 9.10 -5.69 -23.80
CA ASP A 80 9.84 -6.30 -24.90
C ASP A 80 9.44 -7.76 -25.19
N GLY A 81 8.43 -8.29 -24.50
CA GLY A 81 7.99 -9.68 -24.65
C GLY A 81 8.92 -10.71 -24.03
N LEU A 82 10.09 -10.32 -23.56
CA LEU A 82 11.02 -11.20 -22.85
C LEU A 82 10.62 -11.36 -21.39
N HIS A 83 11.03 -12.47 -20.80
CA HIS A 83 10.87 -12.67 -19.36
C HIS A 83 12.24 -12.64 -18.67
N PRO A 84 12.43 -11.87 -17.57
CA PRO A 84 13.73 -11.75 -16.91
C PRO A 84 14.37 -13.10 -16.56
N ARG A 85 13.56 -14.13 -16.25
CA ARG A 85 14.07 -15.47 -15.96
C ARG A 85 14.78 -16.15 -17.13
N HIS A 86 14.58 -15.71 -18.38
CA HIS A 86 15.33 -16.24 -19.51
C HIS A 86 16.82 -15.94 -19.38
N PHE A 87 17.16 -14.79 -18.79
CA PHE A 87 18.53 -14.36 -18.58
C PHE A 87 19.32 -15.26 -17.61
N LYS A 88 18.65 -16.03 -16.75
CA LYS A 88 19.34 -17.02 -15.90
C LYS A 88 20.04 -18.13 -16.69
N GLY A 89 19.56 -18.40 -17.92
CA GLY A 89 20.09 -19.45 -18.80
C GLY A 89 21.19 -18.97 -19.74
N LEU A 90 21.56 -17.68 -19.71
CA LEU A 90 22.66 -17.17 -20.50
C LEU A 90 24.02 -17.67 -19.98
N SER A 91 25.02 -17.77 -20.87
CA SER A 91 26.42 -18.07 -20.50
C SER A 91 26.99 -16.98 -19.58
N ASP A 92 28.06 -17.30 -18.88
CA ASP A 92 28.76 -16.31 -18.05
C ASP A 92 29.28 -15.16 -18.89
N SER A 93 29.88 -15.44 -20.07
CA SER A 93 30.37 -14.40 -21.00
C SER A 93 29.23 -13.46 -21.45
N ALA A 94 28.05 -13.98 -21.75
CA ALA A 94 26.92 -13.13 -22.11
C ALA A 94 26.43 -12.26 -20.94
N LEU A 95 26.49 -12.77 -19.71
CA LEU A 95 26.15 -11.99 -18.51
C LEU A 95 27.24 -10.99 -18.13
N GLU A 96 28.51 -11.28 -18.42
CA GLU A 96 29.62 -10.32 -18.31
C GLU A 96 29.42 -9.14 -19.26
N CYS A 97 29.12 -9.42 -20.54
CA CYS A 97 28.78 -8.38 -21.52
C CYS A 97 27.59 -7.54 -21.05
N LEU A 98 26.57 -8.14 -20.45
CA LEU A 98 25.43 -7.41 -19.89
C LEU A 98 25.84 -6.55 -18.68
N GLY A 99 26.73 -7.06 -17.83
CA GLY A 99 27.30 -6.30 -16.71
C GLY A 99 28.11 -5.09 -17.17
N LEU A 100 28.93 -5.26 -18.23
CA LEU A 100 29.66 -4.16 -18.88
C LEU A 100 28.71 -3.15 -19.51
N LEU A 101 27.63 -3.58 -20.14
CA LEU A 101 26.60 -2.68 -20.70
C LEU A 101 25.96 -1.82 -19.57
N PHE A 102 25.64 -2.45 -18.44
CA PHE A 102 25.13 -1.72 -17.29
C PHE A 102 26.15 -0.68 -16.78
N ARG A 103 27.42 -1.05 -16.75
CA ARG A 103 28.51 -0.15 -16.37
C ARG A 103 28.67 1.03 -17.34
N LEU A 104 28.60 0.79 -18.65
CA LEU A 104 28.62 1.84 -19.66
C LEU A 104 27.47 2.82 -19.48
N PHE A 105 26.29 2.33 -19.14
CA PHE A 105 25.17 3.18 -18.79
C PHE A 105 25.48 4.04 -17.53
N GLU A 106 26.03 3.47 -16.49
CA GLU A 106 26.36 4.20 -15.25
C GLU A 106 27.40 5.30 -15.49
N VAL A 107 28.38 5.03 -16.36
CA VAL A 107 29.41 6.02 -16.72
C VAL A 107 28.86 7.09 -17.68
N GLY A 108 28.09 6.66 -18.69
CA GLY A 108 27.58 7.55 -19.74
C GLY A 108 26.26 8.25 -19.39
N GLY A 109 25.60 7.86 -18.31
CA GLY A 109 24.33 8.43 -17.86
C GLY A 109 23.12 8.17 -18.77
N GLN A 110 23.29 7.40 -19.87
CA GLN A 110 22.24 7.18 -20.86
C GLN A 110 22.13 5.72 -21.27
N TRP A 111 20.89 5.25 -21.37
CA TRP A 111 20.58 3.93 -21.92
C TRP A 111 20.55 3.96 -23.46
N PRO A 112 20.83 2.82 -24.13
CA PRO A 112 20.67 2.70 -25.56
C PRO A 112 19.24 3.06 -26.00
N THR A 113 19.09 3.71 -27.15
CA THR A 113 17.79 4.17 -27.64
C THR A 113 16.74 3.07 -27.77
N TRP A 114 17.18 1.86 -28.14
CA TRP A 114 16.29 0.69 -28.22
C TRP A 114 15.73 0.27 -26.84
N GLU A 115 16.36 0.59 -25.72
CA GLU A 115 15.84 0.33 -24.38
C GLU A 115 14.86 1.41 -23.93
N GLN A 116 14.95 2.61 -24.50
CA GLN A 116 14.22 3.80 -24.07
C GLN A 116 12.74 3.81 -24.46
N ALA A 117 11.97 2.83 -23.98
CA ALA A 117 10.53 2.80 -24.20
C ALA A 117 9.79 2.28 -22.96
N VAL A 118 8.72 2.97 -22.57
CA VAL A 118 7.87 2.58 -21.44
C VAL A 118 6.45 2.37 -21.93
N ILE A 119 5.92 1.15 -21.79
CA ILE A 119 4.49 0.92 -22.01
C ILE A 119 3.74 1.18 -20.72
N VAL A 120 2.71 2.01 -20.77
CA VAL A 120 1.86 2.33 -19.62
C VAL A 120 0.55 1.55 -19.74
N ALA A 121 0.37 0.58 -18.85
CA ALA A 121 -0.87 -0.17 -18.71
C ALA A 121 -1.82 0.56 -17.76
N LEU A 122 -3.03 0.87 -18.22
CA LEU A 122 -4.07 1.50 -17.42
C LEU A 122 -4.86 0.45 -16.65
N ILE A 123 -4.66 0.35 -15.34
CA ILE A 123 -5.35 -0.62 -14.47
C ILE A 123 -6.59 0.02 -13.86
N PRO A 124 -7.78 -0.58 -14.03
CA PRO A 124 -9.00 -0.08 -13.42
C PRO A 124 -8.94 -0.08 -11.89
N LYS A 125 -9.34 1.02 -11.28
CA LYS A 125 -9.59 1.14 -9.85
C LYS A 125 -11.03 0.75 -9.51
N SER A 126 -11.29 0.47 -8.23
CA SER A 126 -12.64 0.14 -7.75
C SER A 126 -13.62 1.33 -7.79
N ASP A 127 -13.10 2.54 -7.80
CA ASP A 127 -13.83 3.82 -7.88
C ASP A 127 -14.14 4.26 -9.31
N GLY A 128 -13.78 3.45 -10.31
CA GLY A 128 -13.97 3.76 -11.74
C GLY A 128 -12.81 4.53 -12.36
N GLY A 129 -11.83 4.96 -11.57
CA GLY A 129 -10.60 5.59 -12.07
C GLY A 129 -9.62 4.60 -12.68
N LEU A 130 -8.55 5.12 -13.25
CA LEU A 130 -7.45 4.34 -13.84
C LEU A 130 -6.14 4.63 -13.10
N ARG A 131 -5.33 3.58 -12.93
CA ARG A 131 -3.98 3.67 -12.41
C ARG A 131 -2.99 3.36 -13.53
N PRO A 132 -2.12 4.29 -13.91
CA PRO A 132 -1.06 4.01 -14.88
C PRO A 132 0.02 3.17 -14.19
N ILE A 133 0.43 2.08 -14.84
CA ILE A 133 1.55 1.24 -14.39
C ILE A 133 2.55 1.16 -15.51
N ALA A 134 3.75 1.65 -15.27
CA ALA A 134 4.84 1.61 -16.21
C ALA A 134 5.43 0.19 -16.32
N LEU A 135 5.54 -0.29 -17.53
CA LEU A 135 6.19 -1.54 -17.89
C LEU A 135 7.48 -1.21 -18.64
N PHE A 136 8.59 -1.58 -18.03
CA PHE A 136 9.93 -1.39 -18.60
C PHE A 136 10.41 -2.65 -19.31
N ARG A 137 11.44 -2.53 -20.14
CA ARG A 137 12.14 -3.63 -20.78
C ARG A 137 12.89 -4.51 -19.79
N THR A 138 13.22 -5.69 -20.23
CA THR A 138 13.77 -6.75 -19.36
C THR A 138 15.15 -6.39 -18.80
N ALA A 139 16.05 -5.82 -19.62
CA ALA A 139 17.39 -5.45 -19.19
C ALA A 139 17.34 -4.38 -18.08
N TYR A 140 16.60 -3.29 -18.29
CA TYR A 140 16.40 -2.26 -17.25
C TYR A 140 15.80 -2.85 -15.98
N ARG A 141 14.84 -3.76 -16.08
CA ARG A 141 14.21 -4.36 -14.88
C ARG A 141 15.16 -5.24 -14.08
N ILE A 142 16.06 -5.96 -14.75
CA ILE A 142 17.11 -6.73 -14.06
C ILE A 142 18.05 -5.78 -13.34
N TYR A 143 18.55 -4.76 -14.03
CA TYR A 143 19.37 -3.69 -13.47
C TYR A 143 18.71 -3.05 -12.24
N ALA A 144 17.50 -2.53 -12.41
CA ALA A 144 16.76 -1.87 -11.34
C ALA A 144 16.53 -2.79 -10.12
N LYS A 145 16.33 -4.10 -10.34
CA LYS A 145 16.14 -5.05 -9.25
C LYS A 145 17.44 -5.36 -8.49
N VAL A 146 18.59 -5.32 -9.17
CA VAL A 146 19.90 -5.42 -8.50
C VAL A 146 20.06 -4.22 -7.57
N HIS A 147 19.94 -3.01 -8.11
CA HIS A 147 20.16 -1.77 -7.37
C HIS A 147 19.07 -1.44 -6.33
N ALA A 148 17.87 -2.01 -6.47
CA ALA A 148 16.85 -1.89 -5.43
C ALA A 148 17.27 -2.49 -4.08
N ARG A 149 18.32 -3.32 -4.02
CA ARG A 149 18.89 -3.81 -2.75
C ARG A 149 19.61 -2.66 -2.02
N THR A 150 20.42 -1.88 -2.75
CA THR A 150 21.13 -0.72 -2.21
C THR A 150 20.16 0.31 -1.64
N VAL A 151 19.10 0.63 -2.40
CA VAL A 151 18.04 1.55 -1.93
C VAL A 151 17.31 1.02 -0.69
N ARG A 152 17.04 -0.29 -0.63
CA ARG A 152 16.44 -0.91 0.57
C ARG A 152 17.38 -0.88 1.78
N SER A 153 18.69 -1.05 1.57
CA SER A 153 19.68 -0.94 2.65
C SER A 153 19.75 0.49 3.18
N TRP A 154 19.77 1.50 2.31
CA TRP A 154 19.64 2.88 2.69
C TRP A 154 18.36 3.13 3.51
N ALA A 155 17.21 2.69 3.00
CA ALA A 155 15.93 2.83 3.68
C ALA A 155 15.86 2.12 5.03
N ALA A 156 16.54 0.97 5.17
CA ALA A 156 16.59 0.22 6.43
C ALA A 156 17.48 0.89 7.49
N GLY A 157 18.46 1.69 7.07
CA GLY A 157 19.33 2.47 7.96
C GLY A 157 18.68 3.76 8.51
N LEU A 158 17.53 4.14 7.98
CA LEU A 158 16.85 5.35 8.43
C LEU A 158 16.00 5.08 9.69
N PRO A 159 16.09 5.97 10.70
CA PRO A 159 15.41 5.77 11.98
C PRO A 159 13.90 6.04 11.94
N ASP A 160 13.33 6.34 10.77
CA ASP A 160 11.98 6.87 10.62
C ASP A 160 10.90 5.83 10.86
N ALA A 161 10.26 5.98 11.99
CA ALA A 161 9.13 5.16 12.40
C ALA A 161 7.84 5.42 11.63
N GLN A 162 7.71 6.61 11.08
CA GLN A 162 6.45 7.13 10.52
C GLN A 162 6.13 6.58 9.12
N CYS A 163 7.11 5.99 8.45
CA CYS A 163 6.93 5.44 7.11
C CYS A 163 6.79 3.91 7.15
N ASN A 164 5.59 3.42 6.90
CA ASN A 164 5.22 2.00 7.03
C ASN A 164 5.73 1.09 5.90
N ASN A 165 6.73 1.51 5.12
CA ASN A 165 7.24 0.74 3.97
C ASN A 165 8.47 -0.11 4.27
N SER A 166 9.02 -0.08 5.48
CA SER A 166 10.22 -0.81 5.84
C SER A 166 9.97 -2.30 6.05
N LYS A 167 11.03 -3.09 5.82
CA LYS A 167 11.00 -4.55 6.01
C LYS A 167 10.55 -4.92 7.43
N GLY A 168 9.67 -5.89 7.55
CA GLY A 168 9.17 -6.38 8.83
C GLY A 168 7.98 -5.61 9.41
N ARG A 169 7.54 -4.53 8.79
CA ARG A 169 6.31 -3.82 9.16
C ARG A 169 5.12 -4.33 8.36
N TRP A 170 4.00 -4.48 9.03
CA TRP A 170 2.74 -4.83 8.41
C TRP A 170 1.96 -3.55 8.12
N VAL A 171 1.31 -3.51 6.99
CA VAL A 171 0.48 -2.37 6.55
C VAL A 171 -0.53 -1.95 7.62
N GLY A 172 -1.10 -2.90 8.35
CA GLY A 172 -2.06 -2.65 9.42
C GLY A 172 -1.47 -2.26 10.78
N ASP A 173 -0.13 -2.16 10.94
CA ASP A 173 0.47 -1.91 12.25
C ASP A 173 0.02 -0.58 12.86
N SER A 174 0.10 0.51 12.09
CA SER A 174 -0.32 1.84 12.55
C SER A 174 -1.81 1.90 12.88
N THR A 175 -2.65 1.31 12.03
CA THR A 175 -4.10 1.25 12.23
C THR A 175 -4.47 0.46 13.49
N TRP A 176 -3.80 -0.66 13.72
CA TRP A 176 -4.02 -1.51 14.88
C TRP A 176 -3.62 -0.80 16.19
N ARG A 177 -2.43 -0.17 16.22
CA ARG A 177 -1.93 0.58 17.37
C ARG A 177 -2.77 1.80 17.67
N ALA A 178 -3.17 2.57 16.66
CA ALA A 178 -4.01 3.74 16.82
C ALA A 178 -5.38 3.37 17.44
N GLN A 179 -6.00 2.27 17.02
CA GLN A 179 -7.24 1.79 17.64
C GLN A 179 -7.06 1.37 19.11
N ILE A 180 -5.93 0.78 19.48
CA ILE A 180 -5.64 0.44 20.87
C ILE A 180 -5.44 1.71 21.71
N ARG A 181 -4.63 2.67 21.21
CA ARG A 181 -4.43 3.95 21.90
C ARG A 181 -5.74 4.68 22.15
N SER A 182 -6.65 4.70 21.17
CA SER A 182 -7.96 5.32 21.36
C SER A 182 -8.81 4.66 22.44
N VAL A 183 -8.62 3.38 22.74
CA VAL A 183 -9.31 2.67 23.82
C VAL A 183 -8.65 2.90 25.17
N ILE A 184 -7.32 2.82 25.27
CA ILE A 184 -6.60 3.01 26.53
C ILE A 184 -6.64 4.48 27.01
N GLN A 185 -6.74 5.42 26.08
CA GLN A 185 -6.87 6.86 26.34
C GLN A 185 -8.32 7.35 26.21
N SER A 186 -9.28 6.51 26.58
CA SER A 186 -10.72 6.75 26.35
C SER A 186 -11.29 7.99 27.02
N LYS A 187 -10.59 8.57 27.99
CA LYS A 187 -10.98 9.82 28.65
C LYS A 187 -10.58 11.06 27.87
N LYS A 188 -9.68 10.92 26.88
CA LYS A 188 -9.19 12.01 26.04
C LYS A 188 -9.98 12.14 24.75
N HIS A 189 -9.90 13.32 24.15
CA HIS A 189 -10.44 13.58 22.82
C HIS A 189 -9.43 13.18 21.74
N HIS A 190 -9.85 12.30 20.83
CA HIS A 190 -9.06 11.86 19.70
C HIS A 190 -9.63 12.45 18.42
N LEU A 191 -8.77 13.00 17.58
CA LEU A 191 -9.10 13.52 16.26
C LEU A 191 -8.05 13.06 15.25
N GLU A 192 -8.51 12.53 14.12
CA GLU A 192 -7.61 12.04 13.07
C GLU A 192 -8.08 12.48 11.70
N PHE A 193 -7.16 13.08 10.93
CA PHE A 193 -7.32 13.40 9.52
C PHE A 193 -6.63 12.36 8.67
N LEU A 194 -7.35 11.85 7.67
CA LEU A 194 -6.87 10.93 6.65
C LEU A 194 -6.80 11.69 5.33
N LEU A 195 -5.60 11.97 4.89
CA LEU A 195 -5.30 12.81 3.73
C LEU A 195 -4.70 11.95 2.61
N ASP A 196 -5.36 11.88 1.46
CA ASP A 196 -4.86 11.19 0.25
C ASP A 196 -4.16 12.22 -0.65
N VAL A 197 -2.91 12.00 -1.03
CA VAL A 197 -2.21 12.88 -1.96
C VAL A 197 -2.72 12.60 -3.37
N LYS A 198 -3.25 13.65 -4.03
CA LYS A 198 -3.83 13.54 -5.37
C LYS A 198 -2.77 13.14 -6.38
N LYS A 199 -2.87 11.93 -6.94
CA LYS A 199 -1.94 11.42 -7.96
C LYS A 199 -0.47 11.68 -7.59
N ALA A 200 -0.05 11.26 -6.40
CA ALA A 200 1.26 11.58 -5.84
C ALA A 200 2.40 11.35 -6.83
N PHE A 201 2.45 10.17 -7.47
CA PHE A 201 3.53 9.84 -8.40
C PHE A 201 3.60 10.76 -9.63
N GLU A 202 2.46 11.24 -10.13
CA GLU A 202 2.39 12.13 -11.28
C GLU A 202 2.75 13.59 -10.94
N HIS A 203 2.53 14.01 -9.69
CA HIS A 203 2.79 15.36 -9.23
C HIS A 203 4.23 15.59 -8.75
N VAL A 204 4.98 14.53 -8.48
CA VAL A 204 6.39 14.65 -8.02
C VAL A 204 7.21 15.51 -8.96
N ARG A 205 7.86 16.55 -8.43
CA ARG A 205 8.90 17.32 -9.11
C ARG A 205 10.21 16.55 -9.01
N ARG A 206 10.83 16.21 -10.14
CA ARG A 206 12.10 15.45 -10.16
C ARG A 206 13.25 16.24 -9.56
N THR A 207 13.22 17.56 -9.70
CA THR A 207 14.18 18.48 -9.07
C THR A 207 14.11 18.42 -7.55
N SER A 208 12.90 18.35 -6.97
CA SER A 208 12.73 18.15 -5.53
C SER A 208 13.27 16.79 -5.06
N VAL A 209 13.07 15.72 -5.85
CA VAL A 209 13.65 14.40 -5.51
C VAL A 209 15.18 14.47 -5.48
N VAL A 210 15.82 15.14 -6.43
CA VAL A 210 17.29 15.30 -6.45
C VAL A 210 17.77 16.10 -5.25
N ARG A 211 17.09 17.21 -4.92
CA ARG A 211 17.39 18.01 -3.73
C ARG A 211 17.37 17.17 -2.47
N GLU A 212 16.28 16.44 -2.24
CA GLU A 212 16.13 15.62 -1.04
C GLU A 212 17.07 14.41 -1.03
N ALA A 213 17.36 13.83 -2.18
CA ALA A 213 18.28 12.72 -2.32
C ALA A 213 19.72 13.13 -1.90
N ARG A 214 20.15 14.33 -2.26
CA ARG A 214 21.46 14.88 -1.84
C ARG A 214 21.52 15.12 -0.34
N LEU A 215 20.43 15.64 0.25
CA LEU A 215 20.36 15.93 1.68
C LEU A 215 20.30 14.67 2.57
N GLN A 216 19.86 13.54 2.01
CA GLN A 216 19.58 12.33 2.77
C GLN A 216 20.48 11.15 2.38
N ASP A 217 21.55 11.40 1.65
CA ASP A 217 22.51 10.38 1.17
C ASP A 217 21.79 9.22 0.43
N TYR A 218 20.76 9.55 -0.36
CA TYR A 218 20.10 8.58 -1.21
C TYR A 218 21.08 8.05 -2.28
N PRO A 219 21.10 6.75 -2.58
CA PRO A 219 22.04 6.17 -3.55
C PRO A 219 21.90 6.80 -4.95
N LEU A 220 22.91 7.54 -5.43
CA LEU A 220 22.82 8.33 -6.66
C LEU A 220 22.82 7.49 -7.94
N VAL A 221 23.46 6.31 -7.96
CA VAL A 221 23.45 5.39 -9.13
C VAL A 221 22.01 4.97 -9.47
N PRO A 222 21.21 4.39 -8.55
CA PRO A 222 19.80 4.09 -8.85
C PRO A 222 18.95 5.33 -9.10
N LEU A 223 19.26 6.49 -8.48
CA LEU A 223 18.56 7.74 -8.74
C LEU A 223 18.76 8.19 -10.19
N MET A 224 19.99 8.24 -10.68
CA MET A 224 20.31 8.57 -12.05
C MET A 224 19.57 7.65 -13.04
N ALA A 225 19.60 6.33 -12.78
CA ALA A 225 18.92 5.36 -13.62
C ALA A 225 17.40 5.58 -13.68
N SER A 226 16.78 5.89 -12.56
CA SER A 226 15.34 6.15 -12.49
C SER A 226 14.96 7.45 -13.18
N LEU A 227 15.67 8.55 -12.90
CA LEU A 227 15.39 9.86 -13.51
C LEU A 227 15.52 9.80 -15.03
N THR A 228 16.59 9.15 -15.55
CA THR A 228 16.74 8.91 -16.99
C THR A 228 15.56 8.12 -17.55
N SER A 229 15.14 7.04 -16.89
CA SER A 229 14.03 6.21 -17.34
C SER A 229 12.67 6.93 -17.28
N TYR A 230 12.52 7.91 -16.41
CA TYR A 230 11.28 8.71 -16.31
C TYR A 230 11.14 9.73 -17.45
N ALA A 231 12.21 10.07 -18.13
CA ALA A 231 12.21 10.92 -19.32
C ALA A 231 11.91 10.12 -20.61
N TRP A 232 11.93 8.78 -20.58
CA TRP A 232 11.69 7.98 -21.78
C TRP A 232 10.27 8.13 -22.31
N PRO A 233 10.08 7.93 -23.65
CA PRO A 233 8.76 7.93 -24.28
C PRO A 233 7.80 6.92 -23.63
N ARG A 234 6.63 7.39 -23.22
CA ARG A 234 5.57 6.61 -22.56
C ARG A 234 4.44 6.34 -23.54
N TYR A 235 4.21 5.07 -23.85
CA TYR A 235 3.17 4.61 -24.76
C TYR A 235 2.00 4.05 -23.95
N ILE A 236 0.82 4.67 -24.03
CA ILE A 236 -0.37 4.12 -23.40
C ILE A 236 -0.85 2.94 -24.24
N GLY A 237 -0.98 1.76 -23.63
CA GLY A 237 -1.40 0.52 -24.29
C GLY A 237 -2.84 0.13 -23.93
N LEU A 238 -3.62 -0.26 -24.96
CA LEU A 238 -4.97 -0.80 -24.85
C LEU A 238 -5.21 -1.84 -25.94
N ASP A 239 -5.57 -3.07 -25.55
CA ASP A 239 -5.99 -4.14 -26.46
C ASP A 239 -5.01 -4.41 -27.63
N GLY A 240 -3.71 -4.31 -27.37
CA GLY A 240 -2.66 -4.53 -28.37
C GLY A 240 -2.29 -3.30 -29.22
N LEU A 241 -3.00 -2.19 -29.05
CA LEU A 241 -2.69 -0.92 -29.69
C LEU A 241 -1.90 -0.01 -28.74
N LEU A 242 -1.08 0.86 -29.31
CA LEU A 242 -0.32 1.88 -28.58
C LEU A 242 -0.72 3.27 -29.06
N ALA A 243 -0.88 4.19 -28.12
CA ALA A 243 -1.03 5.61 -28.44
C ALA A 243 0.32 6.19 -28.86
N GLU A 244 0.30 7.34 -29.53
CA GLU A 244 1.48 8.17 -29.74
C GLU A 244 2.17 8.46 -28.40
N PRO A 245 3.52 8.45 -28.35
CA PRO A 245 4.26 8.60 -27.11
C PRO A 245 4.06 9.95 -26.45
N ILE A 246 4.17 9.95 -25.12
CA ILE A 246 4.26 11.16 -24.30
C ILE A 246 5.65 11.15 -23.67
N VAL A 247 6.43 12.19 -23.93
CA VAL A 247 7.68 12.45 -23.21
C VAL A 247 7.33 13.28 -21.98
N GLY A 248 7.52 12.69 -20.79
CA GLY A 248 7.14 13.33 -19.54
C GLY A 248 8.28 14.13 -18.94
N SER A 249 8.05 15.43 -18.65
CA SER A 249 8.99 16.27 -17.90
C SER A 249 8.80 16.15 -16.39
N ARG A 250 7.62 15.71 -15.92
CA ARG A 250 7.23 15.63 -14.51
C ARG A 250 6.82 14.22 -14.10
N GLY A 251 6.83 13.97 -12.81
CA GLY A 251 6.38 12.73 -12.20
C GLY A 251 7.41 11.61 -12.25
N ILE A 252 7.24 10.69 -11.33
CA ILE A 252 7.96 9.42 -11.24
C ILE A 252 7.05 8.28 -11.69
N ALA A 253 7.61 7.21 -12.24
CA ALA A 253 6.80 6.19 -12.88
C ALA A 253 6.31 5.11 -11.90
N ALA A 254 5.01 5.07 -11.62
CA ALA A 254 4.40 3.96 -10.89
C ALA A 254 4.68 2.64 -11.63
N GLY A 255 5.40 1.71 -10.97
CA GLY A 255 5.93 0.47 -11.57
C GLY A 255 7.44 0.41 -11.63
N SER A 256 8.15 1.53 -11.43
CA SER A 256 9.59 1.54 -11.15
C SER A 256 9.89 0.86 -9.81
N ALA A 257 11.05 0.20 -9.74
CA ALA A 257 11.53 -0.41 -8.49
C ALA A 257 11.91 0.63 -7.42
N PHE A 258 12.10 1.88 -7.81
CA PHE A 258 12.61 2.97 -7.00
C PHE A 258 11.52 3.96 -6.57
N ALA A 259 10.47 4.13 -7.38
CA ALA A 259 9.48 5.20 -7.23
C ALA A 259 8.88 5.35 -5.81
N THR A 260 8.62 4.27 -5.11
CA THR A 260 8.10 4.33 -3.72
C THR A 260 9.14 4.87 -2.73
N PHE A 261 10.41 4.55 -2.94
CA PHE A 261 11.51 5.05 -2.11
C PHE A 261 11.85 6.50 -2.42
N GLU A 262 11.75 6.90 -3.69
CA GLU A 262 11.93 8.27 -4.13
C GLU A 262 10.83 9.19 -3.58
N LEU A 263 9.57 8.73 -3.63
CA LEU A 263 8.47 9.46 -2.99
C LEU A 263 8.68 9.57 -1.47
N TRP A 264 9.15 8.51 -0.83
CA TRP A 264 9.47 8.56 0.58
C TRP A 264 10.64 9.49 0.89
N CYS A 265 11.72 9.45 0.11
CA CYS A 265 12.84 10.38 0.23
C CYS A 265 12.33 11.83 0.14
N LEU A 266 11.48 12.14 -0.83
CA LEU A 266 10.89 13.46 -1.00
C LEU A 266 10.07 13.92 0.23
N LEU A 267 9.24 13.03 0.80
CA LEU A 267 8.31 13.40 1.87
C LEU A 267 8.90 13.32 3.28
N ARG A 268 10.07 12.72 3.42
CA ARG A 268 10.66 12.45 4.74
C ARG A 268 10.92 13.70 5.56
N ASN A 269 11.50 14.75 4.94
CA ASN A 269 11.78 16.00 5.63
C ASN A 269 10.48 16.71 6.03
N ALA A 270 9.46 16.74 5.18
CA ALA A 270 8.14 17.25 5.52
C ALA A 270 7.55 16.56 6.76
N ILE A 271 7.59 15.22 6.80
CA ILE A 271 7.13 14.44 7.96
C ILE A 271 7.96 14.73 9.20
N SER A 272 9.28 14.87 9.07
CA SER A 272 10.17 15.19 10.19
C SER A 272 9.89 16.58 10.76
N SER A 273 9.69 17.59 9.90
CA SER A 273 9.31 18.95 10.31
C SER A 273 8.00 18.96 11.08
N LEU A 274 6.97 18.26 10.57
CA LEU A 274 5.70 18.10 11.27
C LEU A 274 5.87 17.45 12.66
N GLN A 275 6.71 16.41 12.77
CA GLN A 275 6.92 15.71 14.04
C GLN A 275 7.74 16.53 15.05
N ILE A 276 8.64 17.40 14.59
CA ILE A 276 9.41 18.30 15.45
C ILE A 276 8.49 19.38 16.03
N GLU A 277 7.66 19.98 15.19
CA GLU A 277 6.75 21.06 15.62
C GLU A 277 5.59 20.52 16.47
N TYR A 278 5.08 19.33 16.14
CA TYR A 278 3.96 18.69 16.85
C TYR A 278 4.38 17.37 17.51
N PRO A 279 5.24 17.40 18.54
CA PRO A 279 5.85 16.18 19.13
C PRO A 279 4.84 15.28 19.84
N ARG A 280 3.69 15.81 20.29
CA ARG A 280 2.61 15.06 20.94
C ARG A 280 1.64 14.41 19.94
N SER A 281 1.60 14.92 18.73
CA SER A 281 0.78 14.40 17.65
C SER A 281 1.43 13.17 17.01
N THR A 282 0.62 12.25 16.49
CA THR A 282 1.10 11.08 15.77
C THR A 282 0.93 11.29 14.27
N ILE A 283 2.04 11.29 13.54
CA ILE A 283 2.08 11.44 12.08
C ILE A 283 2.45 10.09 11.48
N CYS A 284 1.67 9.62 10.50
CA CYS A 284 1.90 8.34 9.85
C CYS A 284 1.71 8.49 8.34
N LEU A 285 2.75 8.14 7.59
CA LEU A 285 2.73 8.12 6.13
C LEU A 285 2.80 6.68 5.61
N HIS A 286 1.87 6.29 4.75
CA HIS A 286 1.91 5.02 4.03
C HIS A 286 1.88 5.27 2.52
N VAL A 287 3.04 5.38 1.90
CA VAL A 287 3.27 5.78 0.50
C VAL A 287 2.75 7.20 0.25
N ASP A 288 1.48 7.36 -0.08
CA ASP A 288 0.76 8.60 -0.39
C ASP A 288 -0.39 8.89 0.61
N ASP A 289 -0.75 7.94 1.46
CA ASP A 289 -1.76 8.09 2.50
C ASP A 289 -1.14 8.72 3.77
N LEU A 290 -1.42 10.00 4.03
CA LEU A 290 -1.00 10.70 5.25
C LEU A 290 -2.10 10.64 6.31
N CYS A 291 -1.72 10.33 7.52
CA CYS A 291 -2.61 10.31 8.68
C CYS A 291 -2.02 11.20 9.78
N LEU A 292 -2.82 12.13 10.25
CA LEU A 292 -2.50 13.07 11.32
C LEU A 292 -3.43 12.81 12.51
N THR A 293 -2.89 12.41 13.65
CA THR A 293 -3.66 12.09 14.86
C THR A 293 -3.28 13.03 15.98
N VAL A 294 -4.28 13.70 16.56
CA VAL A 294 -4.16 14.59 17.72
C VAL A 294 -4.97 14.04 18.88
N VAL A 295 -4.41 14.09 20.10
CA VAL A 295 -5.03 13.57 21.31
C VAL A 295 -4.79 14.56 22.45
N GLU A 296 -5.85 15.21 22.95
CA GLU A 296 -5.78 16.17 24.04
C GLU A 296 -6.93 15.99 25.06
N ASP A 297 -6.87 16.73 26.15
CA ASP A 297 -7.83 16.58 27.23
C ASP A 297 -9.14 17.35 26.98
N THR A 298 -9.09 18.43 26.19
CA THR A 298 -10.26 19.24 25.83
C THR A 298 -10.50 19.29 24.34
N ILE A 299 -11.73 19.57 23.91
CA ILE A 299 -12.11 19.72 22.49
C ILE A 299 -11.39 20.92 21.87
N ASP A 300 -11.26 22.02 22.60
CA ASP A 300 -10.65 23.24 22.07
C ASP A 300 -9.16 23.05 21.81
N GLU A 301 -8.44 22.39 22.73
CA GLU A 301 -7.02 22.02 22.52
C GLU A 301 -6.84 21.10 21.32
N VAL A 302 -7.68 20.06 21.17
CA VAL A 302 -7.64 19.15 20.01
C VAL A 302 -7.86 19.91 18.71
N LEU A 303 -8.81 20.83 18.66
CA LEU A 303 -9.11 21.60 17.44
C LEU A 303 -8.00 22.60 17.11
N ALA A 304 -7.42 23.26 18.12
CA ALA A 304 -6.32 24.21 17.94
C ALA A 304 -5.05 23.51 17.43
N GLU A 305 -4.63 22.41 18.09
CA GLU A 305 -3.47 21.60 17.70
C GLU A 305 -3.67 21.01 16.28
N ALA A 306 -4.87 20.48 16.00
CA ALA A 306 -5.19 19.90 14.70
C ALA A 306 -5.19 20.95 13.58
N LYS A 307 -5.65 22.17 13.84
CA LYS A 307 -5.63 23.26 12.87
C LYS A 307 -4.19 23.59 12.46
N GLY A 308 -3.31 23.82 13.41
CA GLY A 308 -1.89 24.09 13.14
C GLY A 308 -1.21 22.96 12.39
N LEU A 309 -1.44 21.72 12.82
CA LEU A 309 -0.86 20.52 12.19
C LEU A 309 -1.33 20.33 10.73
N VAL A 310 -2.62 20.54 10.44
CA VAL A 310 -3.19 20.42 9.10
C VAL A 310 -2.68 21.56 8.20
N ASP A 311 -2.62 22.80 8.71
CA ASP A 311 -2.12 23.95 7.98
C ASP A 311 -0.64 23.76 7.61
N MET A 312 0.19 23.30 8.56
CA MET A 312 1.59 22.98 8.28
C MET A 312 1.73 21.81 7.29
N ALA A 313 0.90 20.78 7.39
CA ALA A 313 0.91 19.70 6.40
C ALA A 313 0.55 20.19 5.00
N HIS A 314 -0.40 21.12 4.87
CA HIS A 314 -0.73 21.75 3.60
C HIS A 314 0.45 22.57 3.07
N GLU A 315 1.12 23.33 3.91
CA GLU A 315 2.33 24.10 3.53
C GLU A 315 3.44 23.18 3.02
N GLU A 316 3.79 22.14 3.78
CA GLU A 316 4.88 21.23 3.45
C GLU A 316 4.58 20.42 2.18
N PHE A 317 3.39 19.84 2.05
CA PHE A 317 3.06 18.96 0.94
C PHE A 317 2.60 19.73 -0.29
N THR A 318 1.66 20.68 -0.15
CA THR A 318 1.02 21.33 -1.28
C THR A 318 1.81 22.51 -1.78
N VAL A 319 2.25 23.40 -0.90
CA VAL A 319 2.93 24.64 -1.30
C VAL A 319 4.38 24.34 -1.67
N LYS A 320 5.15 23.73 -0.78
CA LYS A 320 6.58 23.48 -1.00
C LYS A 320 6.83 22.39 -2.03
N GLU A 321 6.19 21.23 -1.90
CA GLU A 321 6.46 20.06 -2.77
C GLU A 321 5.51 19.96 -3.98
N GLY A 322 4.44 20.74 -4.04
CA GLY A 322 3.47 20.72 -5.14
C GLY A 322 2.65 19.42 -5.18
N LEU A 323 2.42 18.82 -4.02
CA LEU A 323 1.67 17.57 -3.83
C LEU A 323 0.31 17.86 -3.17
N PRO A 324 -0.73 18.26 -3.91
CA PRO A 324 -2.01 18.64 -3.35
C PRO A 324 -2.75 17.44 -2.78
N PHE A 325 -3.51 17.65 -1.71
CA PHE A 325 -4.43 16.66 -1.17
C PHE A 325 -5.69 16.52 -2.03
N ALA A 326 -6.26 15.30 -2.05
CA ALA A 326 -7.49 14.99 -2.75
C ALA A 326 -8.69 15.31 -1.84
N GLU A 327 -9.39 16.40 -2.11
CA GLU A 327 -10.53 16.85 -1.29
C GLU A 327 -11.64 15.80 -1.19
N ASP A 328 -11.93 15.11 -2.29
CA ASP A 328 -12.97 14.07 -2.38
C ASP A 328 -12.63 12.77 -1.62
N LYS A 329 -11.39 12.65 -1.13
CA LYS A 329 -10.89 11.47 -0.40
C LYS A 329 -10.35 11.80 0.98
N THR A 330 -10.49 13.02 1.41
CA THR A 330 -10.09 13.46 2.73
C THR A 330 -11.20 13.18 3.74
N PHE A 331 -10.86 12.45 4.80
CA PHE A 331 -11.79 12.11 5.88
C PHE A 331 -11.28 12.62 7.21
N VAL A 332 -12.23 12.95 8.10
CA VAL A 332 -11.95 13.20 9.49
C VAL A 332 -12.78 12.25 10.38
N ILE A 333 -12.11 11.60 11.31
CA ILE A 333 -12.72 10.73 12.32
C ILE A 333 -12.29 11.17 13.71
N ALA A 334 -13.14 10.96 14.69
CA ALA A 334 -12.86 11.37 16.06
C ALA A 334 -13.49 10.41 17.10
N SER A 335 -13.15 10.62 18.37
CA SER A 335 -13.76 9.92 19.50
C SER A 335 -15.28 10.11 19.57
N THR A 336 -15.81 11.23 19.06
CA THR A 336 -17.24 11.48 18.91
C THR A 336 -17.58 12.03 17.53
N HIS A 337 -18.78 11.77 17.04
CA HIS A 337 -19.24 12.32 15.75
C HIS A 337 -19.32 13.85 15.78
N TYR A 338 -19.70 14.43 16.92
CA TYR A 338 -19.73 15.89 17.12
C TYR A 338 -18.36 16.51 16.89
N LEU A 339 -17.31 15.95 17.49
CA LEU A 339 -15.93 16.44 17.29
C LEU A 339 -15.49 16.31 15.83
N ALA A 340 -15.79 15.19 15.15
CA ALA A 340 -15.47 15.01 13.74
C ALA A 340 -16.19 16.06 12.85
N ALA A 341 -17.49 16.31 13.10
CA ALA A 341 -18.26 17.30 12.35
C ALA A 341 -17.78 18.74 12.62
N THR A 342 -17.40 19.06 13.88
CA THR A 342 -16.84 20.36 14.23
C THR A 342 -15.48 20.56 13.55
N ALA A 343 -14.59 19.57 13.61
CA ALA A 343 -13.28 19.63 12.96
C ALA A 343 -13.40 19.76 11.44
N ALA A 344 -14.34 19.05 10.79
CA ALA A 344 -14.62 19.24 9.37
C ALA A 344 -15.05 20.68 9.04
N ARG A 345 -15.72 21.37 9.96
CA ARG A 345 -16.16 22.76 9.72
C ARG A 345 -15.07 23.79 9.96
N VAL A 346 -14.27 23.63 11.04
CA VAL A 346 -13.36 24.68 11.51
C VAL A 346 -11.89 24.45 11.19
N VAL A 347 -11.48 23.19 11.00
CA VAL A 347 -10.08 22.83 10.72
C VAL A 347 -9.88 22.63 9.22
N LEU A 348 -10.64 21.74 8.58
CA LEU A 348 -10.50 21.42 7.17
C LEU A 348 -11.87 21.23 6.51
N PRO A 349 -12.46 22.29 5.92
CA PRO A 349 -13.82 22.25 5.34
C PRO A 349 -14.01 21.23 4.22
N SER A 350 -12.94 20.85 3.53
CA SER A 350 -13.01 19.81 2.48
C SER A 350 -13.07 18.38 3.05
N ALA A 351 -12.78 18.17 4.34
CA ALA A 351 -12.79 16.84 4.94
C ALA A 351 -14.22 16.35 5.21
N THR A 352 -14.47 15.09 4.87
CA THR A 352 -15.75 14.43 5.15
C THR A 352 -15.73 13.83 6.56
N PRO A 353 -16.62 14.27 7.49
CA PRO A 353 -16.70 13.66 8.81
C PRO A 353 -17.31 12.26 8.74
N ALA A 354 -16.72 11.30 9.45
CA ALA A 354 -17.17 9.92 9.44
C ALA A 354 -16.98 9.22 10.79
N ASP A 355 -17.89 8.29 11.12
CA ASP A 355 -17.75 7.43 12.30
C ASP A 355 -16.80 6.24 12.06
N SER A 356 -16.66 5.83 10.81
CA SER A 356 -15.82 4.72 10.38
C SER A 356 -15.41 4.91 8.93
N VAL A 357 -14.15 4.64 8.65
CA VAL A 357 -13.55 4.75 7.30
C VAL A 357 -12.82 3.46 6.94
N ARG A 358 -12.55 3.30 5.66
CA ARG A 358 -11.61 2.28 5.19
C ARG A 358 -10.20 2.85 5.25
N ARG A 359 -9.37 2.36 6.18
CA ARG A 359 -7.95 2.71 6.27
C ARG A 359 -7.08 1.48 6.01
N LEU A 360 -6.14 1.57 5.09
CA LEU A 360 -5.23 0.47 4.70
C LEU A 360 -5.96 -0.88 4.47
N GLY A 361 -7.19 -0.78 4.00
CA GLY A 361 -8.01 -1.95 3.67
C GLY A 361 -8.79 -2.55 4.83
N VAL A 362 -8.74 -2.04 6.06
CA VAL A 362 -9.55 -2.49 7.19
C VAL A 362 -10.63 -1.46 7.54
N ASP A 363 -11.67 -1.92 8.25
CA ASP A 363 -12.64 -1.01 8.87
C ASP A 363 -11.98 -0.35 10.09
N TYR A 364 -11.94 0.98 10.10
CA TYR A 364 -11.24 1.79 11.09
C TYR A 364 -12.16 2.82 11.72
N CYS A 365 -12.14 2.93 13.04
CA CYS A 365 -12.89 3.91 13.81
C CYS A 365 -12.16 4.22 15.12
N LEU A 366 -12.32 5.44 15.61
CA LEU A 366 -11.80 5.90 16.91
C LEU A 366 -12.91 6.05 17.95
N SER A 367 -14.16 6.04 17.51
CA SER A 367 -15.31 6.23 18.39
C SER A 367 -15.48 5.06 19.34
N GLN A 368 -15.69 5.35 20.62
CA GLN A 368 -16.08 4.37 21.64
C GLN A 368 -17.56 3.99 21.53
N SER A 369 -18.38 4.88 21.00
CA SER A 369 -19.75 4.55 20.63
C SER A 369 -19.77 3.65 19.38
N ARG A 370 -20.63 2.63 19.35
CA ARG A 370 -20.76 1.76 18.19
C ARG A 370 -21.17 2.59 16.97
N PRO A 371 -20.38 2.60 15.89
CA PRO A 371 -20.79 3.26 14.65
C PRO A 371 -22.15 2.74 14.19
N ARG A 372 -22.90 3.55 13.45
CA ARG A 372 -24.21 3.14 12.89
C ARG A 372 -24.08 1.77 12.22
N LYS A 373 -25.02 0.86 12.49
CA LYS A 373 -24.98 -0.55 12.02
C LYS A 373 -24.60 -0.74 10.54
N LYS A 374 -24.96 0.22 9.68
CA LYS A 374 -24.67 0.14 8.24
C LYS A 374 -23.19 0.40 7.91
N GLN A 375 -22.49 1.22 8.69
CA GLN A 375 -21.09 1.61 8.44
C GLN A 375 -20.11 0.66 9.14
N TYR A 376 -20.49 0.12 10.29
CA TYR A 376 -19.64 -0.81 11.04
C TYR A 376 -19.33 -2.08 10.24
N LEU A 377 -18.04 -2.38 10.07
CA LEU A 377 -17.52 -3.51 9.30
C LEU A 377 -18.01 -3.57 7.84
N ALA A 378 -18.19 -2.43 7.18
CA ALA A 378 -18.67 -2.38 5.80
C ALA A 378 -17.69 -3.06 4.82
N VAL A 379 -16.39 -2.84 5.01
CA VAL A 379 -15.32 -3.44 4.19
C VAL A 379 -15.27 -4.95 4.41
N HIS A 380 -15.30 -5.40 5.66
CA HIS A 380 -15.31 -6.81 6.01
C HIS A 380 -16.55 -7.54 5.45
N ARG A 381 -17.74 -6.97 5.59
CA ARG A 381 -18.98 -7.53 5.01
C ARG A 381 -18.92 -7.66 3.49
N SER A 382 -18.36 -6.66 2.81
CA SER A 382 -18.16 -6.70 1.36
C SER A 382 -17.26 -7.86 0.95
N ARG A 383 -16.18 -8.11 1.69
CA ARG A 383 -15.27 -9.25 1.46
C ARG A 383 -15.94 -10.59 1.70
N LEU A 384 -16.74 -10.71 2.75
CA LEU A 384 -17.53 -11.92 3.01
C LEU A 384 -18.55 -12.21 1.90
N LYS A 385 -19.24 -11.19 1.37
CA LYS A 385 -20.11 -11.35 0.20
C LYS A 385 -19.31 -11.82 -1.03
N ALA A 386 -18.16 -11.19 -1.30
CA ALA A 386 -17.30 -11.58 -2.41
C ALA A 386 -16.76 -13.01 -2.26
N SER A 387 -16.48 -13.48 -1.04
CA SER A 387 -16.03 -14.85 -0.78
C SER A 387 -17.07 -15.89 -1.21
N VAL A 388 -18.35 -15.65 -0.96
CA VAL A 388 -19.45 -16.53 -1.37
C VAL A 388 -19.49 -16.69 -2.90
N ILE A 389 -19.49 -15.56 -3.62
CA ILE A 389 -19.54 -15.56 -5.08
C ILE A 389 -18.32 -16.26 -5.68
N ARG A 390 -17.13 -15.97 -5.14
CA ARG A 390 -15.88 -16.57 -5.60
C ARG A 390 -15.82 -18.07 -5.32
N SER A 391 -16.28 -18.52 -4.15
CA SER A 391 -16.33 -19.94 -3.80
C SER A 391 -17.27 -20.72 -4.72
N ALA A 392 -18.45 -20.17 -5.04
CA ALA A 392 -19.37 -20.81 -5.98
C ALA A 392 -18.78 -20.93 -7.39
N ARG A 393 -18.11 -19.90 -7.88
CA ARG A 393 -17.42 -19.92 -9.16
C ARG A 393 -16.24 -20.89 -9.18
N LEU A 394 -15.45 -20.91 -8.09
CA LEU A 394 -14.28 -21.77 -7.96
C LEU A 394 -14.63 -23.25 -8.15
N LYS A 395 -15.69 -23.72 -7.52
CA LYS A 395 -16.16 -25.11 -7.66
C LYS A 395 -16.53 -25.47 -9.10
N ARG A 396 -17.15 -24.53 -9.82
CA ARG A 396 -17.59 -24.72 -11.20
C ARG A 396 -16.43 -24.72 -12.19
N ILE A 397 -15.43 -23.84 -11.99
CA ILE A 397 -14.35 -23.62 -12.98
C ILE A 397 -13.16 -24.54 -12.71
N ALA A 398 -12.82 -24.81 -11.47
CA ALA A 398 -11.60 -25.54 -11.10
C ALA A 398 -11.82 -26.49 -9.90
N PRO A 399 -12.68 -27.52 -10.02
CA PRO A 399 -13.02 -28.40 -8.90
C PRO A 399 -11.82 -29.09 -8.26
N LYS A 400 -10.85 -29.58 -9.08
CA LYS A 400 -9.62 -30.24 -8.58
C LYS A 400 -8.65 -29.27 -7.90
N GLY A 401 -8.60 -28.01 -8.32
CA GLY A 401 -7.74 -26.95 -7.77
C GLY A 401 -8.41 -26.15 -6.65
N ALA A 402 -9.68 -26.39 -6.38
CA ALA A 402 -10.48 -25.60 -5.45
C ALA A 402 -9.87 -25.47 -4.04
N PRO A 403 -9.33 -26.52 -3.41
CA PRO A 403 -8.73 -26.40 -2.07
C PRO A 403 -7.59 -25.39 -2.03
N ARG A 404 -6.62 -25.53 -2.93
CA ARG A 404 -5.43 -24.65 -3.02
C ARG A 404 -5.82 -23.21 -3.33
N LEU A 405 -6.76 -23.01 -4.25
CA LEU A 405 -7.21 -21.69 -4.66
C LEU A 405 -8.07 -21.00 -3.58
N PHE A 406 -8.82 -21.77 -2.81
CA PHE A 406 -9.55 -21.24 -1.66
C PHE A 406 -8.57 -20.72 -0.60
N VAL A 407 -7.63 -21.55 -0.16
CA VAL A 407 -6.65 -21.23 0.88
C VAL A 407 -5.72 -20.07 0.43
N ALA A 408 -5.26 -20.08 -0.82
CA ALA A 408 -4.32 -19.07 -1.31
C ALA A 408 -4.97 -17.73 -1.70
N GLY A 409 -6.30 -17.65 -1.77
CA GLY A 409 -6.93 -16.44 -2.30
C GLY A 409 -8.26 -16.03 -1.70
N ILE A 410 -9.20 -16.94 -1.55
CA ILE A 410 -10.52 -16.57 -1.01
C ILE A 410 -10.43 -16.36 0.49
N MET A 411 -9.79 -17.25 1.21
CA MET A 411 -9.64 -17.17 2.65
C MET A 411 -8.81 -15.95 3.10
N PRO A 412 -7.60 -15.67 2.58
CA PRO A 412 -6.86 -14.47 2.95
C PRO A 412 -7.62 -13.17 2.68
N MET A 413 -8.38 -13.11 1.57
CA MET A 413 -9.24 -11.97 1.29
C MET A 413 -10.37 -11.81 2.30
N ALA A 414 -11.04 -12.90 2.67
CA ALA A 414 -12.18 -12.88 3.59
C ALA A 414 -11.75 -12.62 5.04
N MET A 415 -10.56 -13.11 5.42
CA MET A 415 -10.00 -13.00 6.77
C MET A 415 -9.13 -11.76 6.98
N TYR A 416 -8.84 -10.97 5.91
CA TYR A 416 -7.99 -9.78 6.04
C TYR A 416 -8.57 -8.78 7.04
N GLY A 417 -7.79 -8.43 8.06
CA GLY A 417 -8.17 -7.52 9.13
C GLY A 417 -8.90 -8.21 10.30
N CYS A 418 -8.95 -9.54 10.34
CA CYS A 418 -9.57 -10.27 11.46
C CYS A 418 -8.84 -10.04 12.81
N GLU A 419 -7.60 -9.54 12.78
CA GLU A 419 -6.86 -9.06 13.95
C GLU A 419 -7.36 -7.71 14.47
N HIS A 420 -8.09 -6.94 13.67
CA HIS A 420 -8.65 -5.62 14.03
C HIS A 420 -10.08 -5.69 14.58
N HIS A 421 -10.81 -6.77 14.33
CA HIS A 421 -12.20 -6.90 14.74
C HIS A 421 -12.63 -8.37 14.90
N THR A 422 -13.63 -8.58 15.71
CA THR A 422 -14.20 -9.91 15.89
C THR A 422 -15.09 -10.31 14.71
N MET A 423 -15.02 -11.59 14.33
CA MET A 423 -15.95 -12.17 13.36
C MET A 423 -17.16 -12.79 14.08
N THR A 424 -18.36 -12.56 13.54
CA THR A 424 -19.56 -13.21 14.11
C THR A 424 -19.53 -14.73 13.90
N LYS A 425 -20.07 -15.48 14.86
CA LYS A 425 -20.21 -16.95 14.77
C LYS A 425 -20.86 -17.38 13.44
N LYS A 426 -21.89 -16.66 12.99
CA LYS A 426 -22.58 -16.92 11.71
C LYS A 426 -21.63 -16.76 10.51
N SER A 427 -20.78 -15.73 10.50
CA SER A 427 -19.80 -15.48 9.42
C SER A 427 -18.72 -16.57 9.40
N LEU A 428 -18.22 -16.97 10.55
CA LEU A 428 -17.22 -18.04 10.69
C LEU A 428 -17.76 -19.38 10.21
N VAL A 429 -18.96 -19.78 10.66
CA VAL A 429 -19.62 -21.03 10.21
C VAL A 429 -19.79 -21.01 8.68
N LYS A 430 -20.25 -19.89 8.11
CA LYS A 430 -20.42 -19.75 6.66
C LYS A 430 -19.09 -19.92 5.92
N LEU A 431 -18.02 -19.32 6.42
CA LEU A 431 -16.70 -19.40 5.79
C LEU A 431 -16.09 -20.80 5.94
N ARG A 432 -16.26 -21.46 7.10
CA ARG A 432 -15.88 -22.87 7.30
C ARG A 432 -16.60 -23.79 6.34
N ASN A 433 -17.91 -23.59 6.13
CA ASN A 433 -18.68 -24.37 5.15
C ASN A 433 -18.14 -24.18 3.72
N GLN A 434 -17.71 -22.96 3.35
CA GLN A 434 -17.07 -22.70 2.07
C GLN A 434 -15.71 -23.42 1.97
N ALA A 435 -14.88 -23.37 3.02
CA ALA A 435 -13.59 -24.03 3.10
C ALA A 435 -13.75 -25.56 2.99
N ALA A 436 -14.64 -26.15 3.78
CA ALA A 436 -14.95 -27.57 3.74
C ALA A 436 -15.45 -28.01 2.35
N ALA A 437 -16.30 -27.20 1.74
CA ALA A 437 -16.83 -27.47 0.42
C ALA A 437 -15.80 -27.31 -0.70
N ALA A 438 -14.78 -26.47 -0.53
CA ALA A 438 -13.66 -26.37 -1.46
C ALA A 438 -12.66 -27.51 -1.28
N GLY A 439 -12.45 -27.99 -0.05
CA GLY A 439 -11.48 -29.01 0.30
C GLY A 439 -11.86 -30.45 -0.08
N PHE A 440 -13.14 -30.73 -0.35
CA PHE A 440 -13.61 -32.09 -0.60
C PHE A 440 -14.42 -32.18 -1.90
N VAL A 441 -14.09 -33.17 -2.72
CA VAL A 441 -14.70 -33.36 -4.05
C VAL A 441 -16.16 -33.81 -3.93
N ARG A 442 -16.52 -34.55 -2.89
CA ARG A 442 -17.91 -35.02 -2.61
C ARG A 442 -18.29 -34.75 -1.15
N PRO A 443 -18.97 -33.65 -0.87
CA PRO A 443 -19.25 -33.22 0.49
C PRO A 443 -20.55 -33.77 1.10
N MET A 444 -21.31 -34.60 0.40
CA MET A 444 -22.65 -35.04 0.87
C MET A 444 -22.55 -35.89 2.14
N GLY A 445 -23.37 -35.57 3.14
CA GLY A 445 -23.52 -36.32 4.39
C GLY A 445 -22.46 -36.10 5.47
N VAL A 446 -21.33 -35.45 5.19
CA VAL A 446 -20.26 -35.25 6.19
C VAL A 446 -20.29 -33.82 6.74
N PRO A 447 -20.37 -33.63 8.07
CA PRO A 447 -20.37 -32.32 8.69
C PRO A 447 -19.11 -31.51 8.33
N SER A 448 -19.25 -30.18 8.15
CA SER A 448 -18.12 -29.28 7.83
C SER A 448 -17.05 -29.31 8.90
N LEU A 449 -17.40 -29.49 10.16
CA LEU A 449 -16.45 -29.61 11.26
C LEU A 449 -15.51 -30.81 11.05
N PHE A 450 -16.03 -31.98 10.78
CA PHE A 450 -15.20 -33.17 10.54
C PHE A 450 -14.26 -32.98 9.35
N LYS A 451 -14.75 -32.36 8.26
CA LYS A 451 -13.93 -32.06 7.10
C LYS A 451 -12.78 -31.11 7.42
N MET A 452 -13.02 -30.13 8.31
CA MET A 452 -11.97 -29.18 8.71
C MET A 452 -10.95 -29.82 9.65
N LEU A 453 -11.34 -30.79 10.49
CA LEU A 453 -10.40 -31.56 11.33
C LEU A 453 -9.40 -32.38 10.50
N CYS A 454 -9.76 -32.75 9.27
CA CYS A 454 -8.88 -33.46 8.34
C CYS A 454 -7.96 -32.51 7.53
N GLN A 455 -7.95 -31.20 7.81
CA GLN A 455 -7.14 -30.21 7.14
C GLN A 455 -6.12 -29.58 8.11
N PRO A 456 -5.02 -29.00 7.61
CA PRO A 456 -4.16 -28.15 8.44
C PRO A 456 -4.97 -27.03 9.11
N THR A 457 -4.67 -26.74 10.37
CA THR A 457 -5.36 -25.69 11.15
C THR A 457 -5.31 -24.31 10.47
N SER A 458 -4.23 -24.03 9.74
CA SER A 458 -4.09 -22.82 8.91
C SER A 458 -5.14 -22.69 7.79
N ASN A 459 -5.82 -23.77 7.45
CA ASN A 459 -6.89 -23.81 6.44
C ASN A 459 -8.29 -23.64 7.07
N ASP A 460 -8.40 -23.68 8.38
CA ASP A 460 -9.68 -23.48 9.09
C ASP A 460 -9.86 -21.98 9.43
N PRO A 461 -10.88 -21.31 8.86
CA PRO A 461 -11.18 -19.93 9.18
C PRO A 461 -11.39 -19.65 10.68
N LEU A 462 -11.88 -20.62 11.45
CA LEU A 462 -12.03 -20.46 12.90
C LEU A 462 -10.67 -20.39 13.58
N CYS A 463 -9.75 -21.30 13.23
CA CYS A 463 -8.39 -21.28 13.79
C CYS A 463 -7.67 -19.97 13.45
N VAL A 464 -7.83 -19.48 12.21
CA VAL A 464 -7.25 -18.19 11.80
C VAL A 464 -7.87 -17.03 12.57
N ALA A 465 -9.19 -17.02 12.77
CA ALA A 465 -9.88 -15.95 13.51
C ALA A 465 -9.46 -15.87 14.99
N VAL A 466 -9.06 -16.99 15.59
CA VAL A 466 -8.54 -17.05 16.96
C VAL A 466 -7.05 -16.71 17.00
N SER A 467 -6.26 -17.32 16.12
CA SER A 467 -4.80 -17.16 16.16
C SER A 467 -4.31 -15.78 15.69
N ALA A 468 -4.97 -15.14 14.72
CA ALA A 468 -4.50 -13.88 14.18
C ALA A 468 -4.45 -12.74 15.22
N PRO A 469 -5.51 -12.46 16.01
CA PRO A 469 -5.44 -11.46 17.08
C PRO A 469 -4.36 -11.77 18.11
N LEU A 470 -4.25 -13.04 18.53
CA LEU A 470 -3.25 -13.47 19.54
C LEU A 470 -1.83 -13.36 19.01
N THR A 471 -1.58 -13.80 17.78
CA THR A 471 -0.25 -13.67 17.14
C THR A 471 0.12 -12.19 16.99
N ARG A 472 -0.85 -11.35 16.64
CA ARG A 472 -0.62 -9.91 16.53
C ARG A 472 -0.29 -9.28 17.87
N TRP A 473 -1.02 -9.63 18.94
CA TRP A 473 -0.76 -9.20 20.31
C TRP A 473 0.61 -9.66 20.80
N ALA A 474 0.91 -10.95 20.67
CA ALA A 474 2.21 -11.52 21.07
C ALA A 474 3.39 -10.84 20.34
N ARG A 475 3.22 -10.54 19.03
CA ARG A 475 4.24 -9.81 18.29
C ARG A 475 4.46 -8.39 18.84
N GLU A 476 3.40 -7.69 19.23
CA GLU A 476 3.54 -6.35 19.78
C GLU A 476 4.23 -6.36 21.16
N VAL A 477 3.88 -7.33 22.01
CA VAL A 477 4.59 -7.57 23.29
C VAL A 477 6.07 -7.85 23.03
N TRP A 478 6.38 -8.74 22.08
CA TRP A 478 7.77 -9.04 21.68
C TRP A 478 8.53 -7.80 21.20
N LEU A 479 7.91 -6.95 20.39
CA LEU A 479 8.52 -5.71 19.91
C LEU A 479 8.79 -4.72 21.06
N ALA A 480 7.87 -4.62 22.02
CA ALA A 480 8.02 -3.72 23.16
C ALA A 480 9.06 -4.18 24.18
N THR A 481 9.28 -5.49 24.31
CA THR A 481 10.24 -6.09 25.26
C THR A 481 11.59 -6.44 24.64
N GLY A 482 11.68 -6.44 23.31
CA GLY A 482 12.89 -6.74 22.55
C GLY A 482 13.93 -5.62 22.56
N PRO A 483 15.08 -5.84 21.90
CA PRO A 483 16.14 -4.85 21.79
C PRO A 483 15.66 -3.53 21.20
N GLU A 484 16.07 -2.42 21.80
CA GLU A 484 15.58 -1.08 21.45
C GLU A 484 15.83 -0.71 19.98
N HIS A 485 17.01 -1.11 19.44
CA HIS A 485 17.36 -0.84 18.04
C HIS A 485 16.47 -1.59 17.01
N LEU A 486 15.73 -2.63 17.42
CA LEU A 486 14.76 -3.35 16.58
C LEU A 486 13.33 -2.85 16.79
N ARG A 487 13.11 -1.97 17.77
CA ARG A 487 11.79 -1.47 18.12
C ARG A 487 11.36 -0.35 17.18
N PRO A 488 10.23 -0.52 16.45
CA PRO A 488 9.62 0.61 15.74
C PRO A 488 9.25 1.72 16.71
N LYS A 489 9.54 2.98 16.38
CA LYS A 489 9.21 4.14 17.26
C LYS A 489 7.72 4.27 17.56
N ASP A 490 6.86 3.79 16.66
CA ASP A 490 5.40 3.81 16.79
C ASP A 490 4.82 2.60 17.54
N CYS A 491 5.63 1.61 18.00
CA CYS A 491 5.13 0.47 18.75
C CYS A 491 4.52 0.90 20.09
N LEU A 492 3.64 0.06 20.64
CA LEU A 492 3.08 0.30 21.97
C LEU A 492 4.18 0.24 23.02
N THR A 493 4.14 1.14 23.99
CA THR A 493 5.04 1.15 25.14
C THR A 493 4.65 0.02 26.10
N GLY A 494 5.57 -0.34 27.01
CA GLY A 494 5.26 -1.31 28.07
C GLY A 494 4.07 -0.87 28.95
N HIS A 495 3.95 0.43 29.23
CA HIS A 495 2.81 0.99 29.97
C HIS A 495 1.49 0.86 29.18
N GLU A 496 1.48 1.21 27.88
CA GLU A 496 0.31 1.05 27.02
C GLU A 496 -0.12 -0.42 26.92
N LEU A 497 0.82 -1.36 26.81
CA LEU A 497 0.52 -2.78 26.80
C LEU A 497 -0.04 -3.28 28.12
N HIS A 498 0.50 -2.84 29.25
CA HIS A 498 -0.02 -3.18 30.58
C HIS A 498 -1.45 -2.69 30.75
N THR A 499 -1.72 -1.44 30.41
CA THR A 499 -3.06 -0.86 30.44
C THR A 499 -4.02 -1.62 29.53
N ALA A 500 -3.61 -1.94 28.31
CA ALA A 500 -4.41 -2.70 27.38
C ALA A 500 -4.69 -4.13 27.88
N ALA A 501 -3.71 -4.81 28.49
CA ALA A 501 -3.88 -6.14 29.08
C ALA A 501 -4.88 -6.12 30.24
N THR A 502 -4.84 -5.09 31.10
CA THR A 502 -5.81 -4.89 32.17
C THR A 502 -7.22 -4.70 31.62
N LEU A 503 -7.39 -3.90 30.57
CA LEU A 503 -8.68 -3.71 29.91
C LEU A 503 -9.20 -5.02 29.28
N ILE A 504 -8.34 -5.84 28.65
CA ILE A 504 -8.71 -7.15 28.11
C ILE A 504 -9.25 -8.07 29.23
N ARG A 505 -8.64 -8.05 30.41
CA ARG A 505 -9.04 -8.89 31.54
C ARG A 505 -10.32 -8.40 32.22
N ASP A 506 -10.40 -7.11 32.53
CA ASP A 506 -11.34 -6.57 33.53
C ASP A 506 -12.52 -5.81 32.89
N SER A 507 -12.48 -5.50 31.60
CA SER A 507 -13.45 -4.60 30.97
C SER A 507 -14.33 -5.25 29.92
N VAL A 508 -15.50 -4.67 29.69
CA VAL A 508 -16.33 -4.94 28.52
C VAL A 508 -15.90 -4.02 27.39
N LEU A 509 -15.18 -4.58 26.44
CA LEU A 509 -14.65 -3.83 25.29
C LEU A 509 -15.71 -3.68 24.20
N PRO A 510 -15.94 -2.47 23.68
CA PRO A 510 -17.01 -2.22 22.72
C PRO A 510 -16.70 -2.78 21.33
N GLN A 511 -15.45 -2.68 20.88
CA GLN A 511 -15.00 -3.10 19.53
C GLN A 511 -13.47 -3.01 19.39
N GLY A 512 -12.97 -3.33 18.20
CA GLY A 512 -11.57 -3.12 17.84
C GLY A 512 -10.64 -4.29 18.20
N PRO A 513 -9.32 -4.06 18.12
CA PRO A 513 -8.31 -5.09 18.31
C PRO A 513 -8.32 -5.75 19.69
N LEU A 514 -8.53 -4.97 20.76
CA LEU A 514 -8.56 -5.51 22.14
C LEU A 514 -9.73 -6.47 22.35
N LEU A 515 -10.91 -6.14 21.82
CA LEU A 515 -12.05 -7.07 21.84
C LEU A 515 -11.73 -8.35 21.02
N ALA A 516 -11.03 -8.22 19.89
CA ALA A 516 -10.65 -9.40 19.10
C ALA A 516 -9.73 -10.34 19.90
N VAL A 517 -8.74 -9.78 20.62
CA VAL A 517 -7.87 -10.55 21.53
C VAL A 517 -8.68 -11.17 22.67
N GLN A 518 -9.55 -10.40 23.35
CA GLN A 518 -10.38 -10.87 24.46
C GLN A 518 -11.27 -12.06 24.04
N VAL A 519 -11.93 -11.96 22.88
CA VAL A 519 -12.78 -13.03 22.34
C VAL A 519 -11.96 -14.26 21.99
N ALA A 520 -10.77 -14.07 21.42
CA ALA A 520 -9.86 -15.17 21.09
C ALA A 520 -9.38 -15.92 22.35
N LEU A 521 -9.02 -15.22 23.42
CA LEU A 521 -8.64 -15.80 24.71
C LEU A 521 -9.82 -16.60 25.31
N LYS A 522 -11.02 -16.01 25.34
CA LYS A 522 -12.23 -16.70 25.84
C LYS A 522 -12.55 -17.98 25.04
N GLN A 523 -12.26 -18.02 23.74
CA GLN A 523 -12.45 -19.23 22.94
C GLN A 523 -11.44 -20.34 23.26
N LEU A 524 -10.31 -20.00 23.84
CA LEU A 524 -9.29 -20.93 24.31
C LEU A 524 -9.42 -21.29 25.80
N ASN A 525 -10.44 -20.74 26.49
CA ASN A 525 -10.60 -20.85 27.95
C ASN A 525 -9.40 -20.26 28.74
N TRP A 526 -8.81 -19.17 28.23
CA TRP A 526 -7.70 -18.45 28.85
C TRP A 526 -8.17 -17.13 29.47
#